data_a1994a34f0071e4bf10a8093074e37e1
#
_entry.id   a1994a34f0071e4bf10a8093074e37e1
#
_cell.length_a   1.000
_cell.length_b   1.000
_cell.length_c   1.000
_cell.angle_alpha   90.00
_cell.angle_beta   90.00
_cell.angle_gamma   90.00
#
_symmetry.space_group_name_H-M   'P 1'
#
loop_
_entity.id
_entity.type
_entity.pdbx_description
1 polymer ?
#
loop_
_entity_poly.entity_id
_entity_poly.type
_entity_poly.pdbx_seq_one_letter_code
_entity_poly.pdbx_strand_id
1 'polypeptide(L)'
;DIDETILSMLEKDGRATLSQLSDATGLSISAVQSRVQKLERRNVILGYKAVIDDEKRGLAVRAYIAVTPYSKEAEIPAKLQDIEGIMSCDSVAGSPSYMLTVRAASPSKLEDLLNVIHQTVPVSTETTIVLQRYFSK
;
A
#
# COMPACT_ATOMS: atom_id res chain seq x y z
N ASP A 1 -8.28 12.38 -22.49
CA ASP A 1 -6.92 11.95 -22.74
C ASP A 1 -6.87 10.42 -22.75
N ILE A 2 -6.17 9.87 -23.73
CA ILE A 2 -6.08 8.42 -23.94
C ILE A 2 -5.37 7.73 -22.76
N ASP A 3 -4.26 8.31 -22.31
CA ASP A 3 -3.53 7.74 -21.17
C ASP A 3 -4.38 7.74 -19.90
N GLU A 4 -5.13 8.80 -19.67
CA GLU A 4 -6.02 8.86 -18.50
C GLU A 4 -7.14 7.83 -18.57
N THR A 5 -7.68 7.57 -19.76
CA THR A 5 -8.67 6.51 -19.96
C THR A 5 -8.08 5.14 -19.62
N ILE A 6 -6.87 4.86 -20.09
CA ILE A 6 -6.16 3.62 -19.78
C ILE A 6 -5.93 3.47 -18.28
N LEU A 7 -5.41 4.52 -17.65
CA LEU A 7 -5.13 4.51 -16.19
C LEU A 7 -6.40 4.29 -15.38
N SER A 8 -7.48 4.98 -15.73
CA SER A 8 -8.77 4.86 -15.05
C SER A 8 -9.33 3.45 -15.15
N MET A 9 -9.23 2.82 -16.31
CA MET A 9 -9.69 1.44 -16.50
C MET A 9 -8.85 0.44 -15.72
N LEU A 10 -7.53 0.57 -15.77
CA LEU A 10 -6.62 -0.32 -15.03
C LEU A 10 -6.71 -0.12 -13.52
N GLU A 11 -6.99 1.08 -13.06
CA GLU A 11 -7.19 1.34 -11.64
C GLU A 11 -8.44 0.62 -11.12
N LYS A 12 -9.50 0.57 -11.92
CA LYS A 12 -10.74 -0.15 -11.56
C LYS A 12 -10.62 -1.66 -11.72
N ASP A 13 -9.86 -2.11 -12.69
CA ASP A 13 -9.64 -3.53 -12.98
C ASP A 13 -8.24 -3.74 -13.52
N GLY A 14 -7.33 -4.17 -12.66
CA GLY A 14 -5.94 -4.44 -13.03
C GLY A 14 -5.79 -5.58 -14.04
N ARG A 15 -6.84 -6.33 -14.32
CA ARG A 15 -6.85 -7.40 -15.32
C ARG A 15 -7.55 -7.00 -16.62
N ALA A 16 -7.88 -5.72 -16.80
CA ALA A 16 -8.44 -5.26 -18.05
C ALA A 16 -7.52 -5.66 -19.21
N THR A 17 -8.12 -6.22 -20.25
CA THR A 17 -7.38 -6.74 -21.40
C THR A 17 -6.99 -5.62 -22.36
N LEU A 18 -5.96 -5.86 -23.17
CA LEU A 18 -5.58 -4.92 -24.23
C LEU A 18 -6.74 -4.70 -25.20
N SER A 19 -7.54 -5.73 -25.47
CA SER A 19 -8.73 -5.62 -26.31
C SER A 19 -9.75 -4.64 -25.72
N GLN A 20 -10.00 -4.74 -24.42
CA GLN A 20 -10.91 -3.84 -23.71
C GLN A 20 -10.40 -2.39 -23.73
N LEU A 21 -9.10 -2.21 -23.54
CA LEU A 21 -8.47 -0.89 -23.60
C LEU A 21 -8.50 -0.32 -25.04
N SER A 22 -8.30 -1.17 -26.03
CA SER A 22 -8.40 -0.82 -27.44
C SER A 22 -9.82 -0.30 -27.77
N ASP A 23 -10.84 -1.04 -27.34
CA ASP A 23 -12.23 -0.65 -27.58
C ASP A 23 -12.58 0.68 -26.94
N ALA A 24 -12.08 0.93 -25.73
CA ALA A 24 -12.38 2.16 -24.97
C ALA A 24 -11.66 3.38 -25.51
N THR A 25 -10.50 3.21 -26.15
CA THR A 25 -9.65 4.32 -26.60
C THR A 25 -9.76 4.60 -28.11
N GLY A 26 -10.26 3.62 -28.88
CA GLY A 26 -10.25 3.69 -30.33
C GLY A 26 -8.89 3.41 -30.97
N LEU A 27 -7.88 3.05 -30.16
CA LEU A 27 -6.56 2.69 -30.67
C LEU A 27 -6.50 1.19 -31.02
N SER A 28 -5.55 0.82 -31.89
CA SER A 28 -5.24 -0.60 -32.12
C SER A 28 -4.68 -1.24 -30.87
N ILE A 29 -4.75 -2.58 -30.81
CA ILE A 29 -4.21 -3.35 -29.67
C ILE A 29 -2.72 -3.08 -29.48
N SER A 30 -1.95 -3.04 -30.59
CA SER A 30 -0.52 -2.77 -30.51
C SER A 30 -0.21 -1.34 -30.02
N ALA A 31 -1.02 -0.36 -30.42
CA ALA A 31 -0.87 1.02 -29.97
C ALA A 31 -1.18 1.15 -28.46
N VAL A 32 -2.22 0.50 -27.99
CA VAL A 32 -2.55 0.44 -26.56
C VAL A 32 -1.44 -0.24 -25.77
N GLN A 33 -0.94 -1.37 -26.25
CA GLN A 33 0.16 -2.07 -25.58
C GLN A 33 1.38 -1.17 -25.45
N SER A 34 1.73 -0.45 -26.49
CA SER A 34 2.85 0.49 -26.46
C SER A 34 2.63 1.60 -25.44
N ARG A 35 1.40 2.13 -25.32
CA ARG A 35 1.04 3.16 -24.34
C ARG A 35 1.16 2.63 -22.91
N VAL A 36 0.64 1.45 -22.63
CA VAL A 36 0.72 0.81 -21.32
C VAL A 36 2.17 0.60 -20.92
N GLN A 37 3.00 0.05 -21.82
CA GLN A 37 4.42 -0.16 -21.55
C GLN A 37 5.15 1.14 -21.24
N LYS A 38 4.81 2.23 -21.93
CA LYS A 38 5.41 3.53 -21.66
C LYS A 38 5.00 4.06 -20.29
N LEU A 39 3.74 3.90 -19.89
CA LEU A 39 3.27 4.28 -18.55
C LEU A 39 3.97 3.47 -17.46
N GLU A 40 4.22 2.20 -17.69
CA GLU A 40 5.00 1.35 -16.78
C GLU A 40 6.45 1.81 -16.68
N ARG A 41 7.12 2.05 -17.81
CA ARG A 41 8.52 2.48 -17.82
C ARG A 41 8.71 3.85 -17.17
N ARG A 42 7.73 4.74 -17.27
CA ARG A 42 7.77 6.07 -16.64
C ARG A 42 7.35 6.05 -15.17
N ASN A 43 7.02 4.87 -14.64
CA ASN A 43 6.54 4.70 -13.26
C ASN A 43 5.27 5.49 -12.96
N VAL A 44 4.42 5.72 -13.95
CA VAL A 44 3.06 6.18 -13.75
C VAL A 44 2.21 5.02 -13.27
N ILE A 45 2.38 3.85 -13.88
CA ILE A 45 1.87 2.59 -13.34
C ILE A 45 3.01 1.97 -12.54
N LEU A 46 2.83 1.85 -11.22
CA LEU A 46 3.84 1.31 -10.32
C LEU A 46 3.84 -0.22 -10.28
N GLY A 47 2.72 -0.84 -10.62
CA GLY A 47 2.58 -2.29 -10.59
C GLY A 47 1.14 -2.70 -10.59
N TYR A 48 0.93 -4.01 -10.48
CA TYR A 48 -0.40 -4.63 -10.44
C TYR A 48 -0.46 -5.57 -9.25
N LYS A 49 -1.54 -5.50 -8.50
CA LYS A 49 -1.73 -6.33 -7.30
C LYS A 49 -3.13 -6.90 -7.29
N ALA A 50 -3.25 -8.10 -6.74
CA ALA A 50 -4.55 -8.62 -6.35
C ALA A 50 -5.09 -7.88 -5.13
N VAL A 51 -6.37 -7.58 -5.13
CA VAL A 51 -7.07 -7.06 -3.96
C VAL A 51 -7.57 -8.26 -3.17
N ILE A 52 -7.08 -8.44 -1.94
CA ILE A 52 -7.31 -9.63 -1.13
C ILE A 52 -8.17 -9.25 0.09
N ASP A 53 -9.11 -10.12 0.43
CA ASP A 53 -9.84 -10.04 1.71
C ASP A 53 -8.94 -10.61 2.80
N ASP A 54 -8.33 -9.73 3.59
CA ASP A 54 -7.37 -10.13 4.62
C ASP A 54 -8.00 -11.00 5.71
N GLU A 55 -9.27 -10.79 6.05
CA GLU A 55 -9.95 -11.62 7.04
C GLU A 55 -10.02 -13.08 6.58
N LYS A 56 -10.33 -13.30 5.30
CA LYS A 56 -10.45 -14.65 4.73
C LYS A 56 -9.13 -15.39 4.66
N ARG A 57 -8.01 -14.68 4.70
CA ARG A 57 -6.68 -15.30 4.76
C ARG A 57 -6.11 -15.33 6.18
N GLY A 58 -6.91 -15.03 7.19
CA GLY A 58 -6.51 -15.11 8.59
C GLY A 58 -5.80 -13.89 9.16
N LEU A 59 -5.89 -12.74 8.49
CA LEU A 59 -5.30 -11.47 8.93
C LEU A 59 -6.40 -10.49 9.27
N ALA A 60 -7.17 -10.80 10.32
CA ALA A 60 -8.38 -10.06 10.65
C ALA A 60 -8.13 -8.72 11.36
N VAL A 61 -6.95 -8.51 11.92
CA VAL A 61 -6.63 -7.27 12.65
C VAL A 61 -5.90 -6.30 11.74
N ARG A 62 -6.46 -5.10 11.62
CA ARG A 62 -5.81 -3.97 10.94
C ARG A 62 -5.66 -2.84 11.94
N ALA A 63 -4.53 -2.16 11.90
CA ALA A 63 -4.27 -1.04 12.78
C ALA A 63 -3.42 0.03 12.09
N TYR A 64 -3.50 1.24 12.61
CA TYR A 64 -2.60 2.32 12.29
C TYR A 64 -1.67 2.54 13.47
N ILE A 65 -0.37 2.66 13.22
CA ILE A 65 0.61 2.91 14.25
C ILE A 65 1.28 4.25 13.97
N ALA A 66 1.05 5.20 14.86
CA ALA A 66 1.74 6.48 14.84
C ALA A 66 3.12 6.28 15.47
N VAL A 67 4.17 6.63 14.74
CA VAL A 67 5.56 6.41 15.15
C VAL A 67 6.25 7.74 15.36
N THR A 68 6.79 7.93 16.57
CA THR A 68 7.56 9.14 16.92
C THR A 68 8.96 8.73 17.33
N PRO A 69 9.98 9.06 16.53
CA PRO A 69 11.36 8.78 16.89
C PRO A 69 11.79 9.55 18.14
N TYR A 70 12.63 8.92 18.97
CA TYR A 70 13.19 9.60 20.13
C TYR A 70 14.27 10.62 19.74
N SER A 71 14.87 10.46 18.56
CA SER A 71 15.85 11.37 18.00
C SER A 71 15.73 11.38 16.48
N LYS A 72 16.37 12.37 15.83
CA LYS A 72 16.41 12.40 14.37
C LYS A 72 17.26 11.26 13.85
N GLU A 73 16.60 10.32 13.18
CA GLU A 73 17.25 9.18 12.56
C GLU A 73 16.66 8.99 11.17
N ALA A 74 17.51 9.12 10.15
CA ALA A 74 17.06 9.13 8.75
C ALA A 74 16.68 7.76 8.21
N GLU A 75 16.99 6.67 8.93
CA GLU A 75 16.88 5.33 8.39
C GLU A 75 15.68 4.54 8.93
N ILE A 76 14.79 5.17 9.70
CA ILE A 76 13.65 4.46 10.31
C ILE A 76 12.77 3.76 9.26
N PRO A 77 12.32 4.43 8.17
CA PRO A 77 11.51 3.74 7.17
C PRO A 77 12.22 2.54 6.54
N ALA A 78 13.50 2.67 6.24
CA ALA A 78 14.27 1.57 5.64
C ALA A 78 14.36 0.35 6.56
N LYS A 79 14.51 0.58 7.86
CA LYS A 79 14.57 -0.50 8.86
C LYS A 79 13.21 -1.16 9.09
N LEU A 80 12.12 -0.43 8.89
CA LEU A 80 10.76 -0.97 9.06
C LEU A 80 10.26 -1.73 7.82
N GLN A 81 10.83 -1.46 6.66
CA GLN A 81 10.32 -1.95 5.37
C GLN A 81 10.25 -3.48 5.29
N ASP A 82 11.18 -4.18 5.89
CA ASP A 82 11.26 -5.65 5.81
C ASP A 82 10.51 -6.36 6.94
N ILE A 83 9.87 -5.62 7.83
CA ILE A 83 9.10 -6.24 8.93
C ILE A 83 7.77 -6.73 8.38
N GLU A 84 7.52 -8.04 8.52
CA GLU A 84 6.26 -8.64 8.12
C GLU A 84 5.08 -8.04 8.90
N GLY A 85 3.99 -7.75 8.20
CA GLY A 85 2.81 -7.15 8.80
C GLY A 85 2.73 -5.64 8.62
N ILE A 86 3.84 -4.96 8.35
CA ILE A 86 3.82 -3.54 8.02
C ILE A 86 3.53 -3.40 6.52
N MET A 87 2.39 -2.79 6.20
CA MET A 87 1.92 -2.68 4.82
C MET A 87 2.30 -1.37 4.16
N SER A 88 2.41 -0.30 4.93
CA SER A 88 2.83 1.00 4.44
C SER A 88 3.47 1.81 5.55
N CYS A 89 4.32 2.75 5.15
CA CYS A 89 4.95 3.72 6.04
C CYS A 89 4.91 5.06 5.33
N ASP A 90 4.19 6.01 5.90
CA ASP A 90 4.05 7.35 5.37
C ASP A 90 4.67 8.36 6.32
N SER A 91 5.45 9.28 5.78
CA SER A 91 5.86 10.47 6.51
C SER A 91 4.67 11.41 6.58
N VAL A 92 4.38 11.94 7.76
CA VAL A 92 3.21 12.81 7.97
C VAL A 92 3.63 14.13 8.60
N ALA A 93 2.85 15.17 8.31
CA ALA A 93 3.04 16.46 8.94
C ALA A 93 2.43 16.43 10.35
N GLY A 94 3.08 17.12 11.31
CA GLY A 94 2.61 17.20 12.70
C GLY A 94 3.35 16.27 13.62
N SER A 95 2.71 15.85 14.70
CA SER A 95 3.29 15.11 15.78
C SER A 95 3.01 13.65 15.62
N PRO A 96 2.88 12.74 15.02
CA PRO A 96 3.89 11.72 14.76
C PRO A 96 4.68 12.05 13.51
N SER A 97 5.88 11.46 13.39
CA SER A 97 6.69 11.62 12.19
C SER A 97 6.30 10.64 11.10
N TYR A 98 5.85 9.44 11.47
CA TYR A 98 5.45 8.39 10.53
C TYR A 98 4.13 7.78 10.92
N MET A 99 3.37 7.34 9.92
CA MET A 99 2.15 6.58 10.13
C MET A 99 2.29 5.24 9.39
N LEU A 100 2.15 4.15 10.13
CA LEU A 100 2.18 2.81 9.56
C LEU A 100 0.77 2.27 9.42
N THR A 101 0.52 1.54 8.33
CA THR A 101 -0.64 0.65 8.24
C THR A 101 -0.13 -0.77 8.41
N VAL A 102 -0.72 -1.50 9.37
CA VAL A 102 -0.28 -2.86 9.70
C VAL A 102 -1.47 -3.82 9.68
N ARG A 103 -1.16 -5.09 9.55
CA ARG A 103 -2.13 -6.18 9.67
C ARG A 103 -1.54 -7.32 10.46
N ALA A 104 -2.39 -8.03 11.19
CA ALA A 104 -1.98 -9.16 12.02
C ALA A 104 -3.12 -10.17 12.14
N ALA A 105 -2.78 -11.40 12.50
CA ALA A 105 -3.77 -12.47 12.64
C ALA A 105 -4.66 -12.31 13.88
N SER A 106 -4.14 -11.68 14.93
CA SER A 106 -4.83 -11.54 16.22
C SER A 106 -4.27 -10.35 17.00
N PRO A 107 -4.95 -9.90 18.06
CA PRO A 107 -4.38 -8.89 18.95
C PRO A 107 -3.03 -9.29 19.54
N SER A 108 -2.84 -10.57 19.88
CA SER A 108 -1.57 -11.10 20.36
C SER A 108 -0.46 -10.95 19.31
N LYS A 109 -0.77 -11.20 18.04
CA LYS A 109 0.18 -11.04 16.94
C LYS A 109 0.48 -9.57 16.66
N LEU A 110 -0.48 -8.69 16.88
CA LEU A 110 -0.23 -7.25 16.81
C LEU A 110 0.75 -6.82 17.89
N GLU A 111 0.61 -7.35 19.12
CA GLU A 111 1.56 -7.08 20.20
C GLU A 111 2.98 -7.57 19.83
N ASP A 112 3.09 -8.75 19.24
CA ASP A 112 4.37 -9.26 18.76
C ASP A 112 4.99 -8.31 17.73
N LEU A 113 4.18 -7.80 16.81
CA LEU A 113 4.64 -6.83 15.80
C LEU A 113 5.14 -5.54 16.44
N LEU A 114 4.41 -5.01 17.42
CA LEU A 114 4.83 -3.83 18.17
C LEU A 114 6.17 -4.06 18.87
N ASN A 115 6.36 -5.23 19.46
CA ASN A 115 7.63 -5.59 20.10
C ASN A 115 8.78 -5.60 19.07
N VAL A 116 8.55 -6.16 17.89
CA VAL A 116 9.55 -6.16 16.81
C VAL A 116 9.92 -4.74 16.41
N ILE A 117 8.92 -3.86 16.26
CA ILE A 117 9.16 -2.45 15.91
C ILE A 117 10.04 -1.78 16.98
N HIS A 118 9.69 -1.95 18.26
CA HIS A 118 10.43 -1.35 19.36
C HIS A 118 11.85 -1.90 19.51
N GLN A 119 12.08 -3.15 19.13
CA GLN A 119 13.41 -3.75 19.11
C GLN A 119 14.24 -3.28 17.91
N THR A 120 13.60 -2.88 16.84
CA THR A 120 14.25 -2.53 15.58
C THR A 120 14.67 -1.07 15.51
N VAL A 121 13.82 -0.16 16.02
CA VAL A 121 14.05 1.28 15.97
C VAL A 121 13.72 1.96 17.30
N PRO A 122 14.44 3.06 17.65
CA PRO A 122 14.19 3.78 18.91
C PRO A 122 13.03 4.77 18.75
N VAL A 123 11.83 4.29 18.95
CA VAL A 123 10.62 5.08 18.74
C VAL A 123 9.60 4.85 19.85
N SER A 124 8.70 5.82 20.04
CA SER A 124 7.44 5.61 20.74
C SER A 124 6.35 5.36 19.71
N THR A 125 5.34 4.61 20.09
CA THR A 125 4.24 4.26 19.19
C THR A 125 2.90 4.50 19.87
N GLU A 126 1.90 4.84 19.05
CA GLU A 126 0.50 4.91 19.47
C GLU A 126 -0.31 4.13 18.43
N THR A 127 -1.04 3.13 18.90
CA THR A 127 -1.76 2.20 18.02
C THR A 127 -3.25 2.50 18.02
N THR A 128 -3.82 2.61 16.84
CA THR A 128 -5.26 2.75 16.63
C THR A 128 -5.75 1.54 15.84
N ILE A 129 -6.62 0.73 16.45
CA ILE A 129 -7.14 -0.48 15.80
C ILE A 129 -8.35 -0.11 14.96
N VAL A 130 -8.35 -0.59 13.70
CA VAL A 130 -9.49 -0.42 12.81
C VAL A 130 -10.58 -1.41 13.24
N LEU A 131 -11.73 -0.87 13.58
CA LEU A 131 -12.88 -1.71 13.94
C LEU A 131 -13.56 -2.27 12.70
N GLN A 132 -13.73 -1.45 11.68
CA GLN A 132 -14.36 -1.85 10.44
C GLN A 132 -13.91 -0.93 9.32
N ARG A 133 -13.52 -1.51 8.19
CA ARG A 133 -13.28 -0.74 6.97
C ARG A 133 -14.56 -0.73 6.15
N TYR A 134 -15.14 0.43 5.96
CA TYR A 134 -16.36 0.55 5.16
C TYR A 134 -16.06 0.47 3.67
N PHE A 135 -15.00 1.13 3.21
CA PHE A 135 -14.57 1.02 1.82
C PHE A 135 -13.11 1.45 1.66
N SER A 136 -12.52 0.98 0.59
CA SER A 136 -11.22 1.43 0.08
C SER A 136 -11.27 1.38 -1.43
N LYS A 137 -10.75 2.41 -2.09
CA LYS A 137 -10.74 2.50 -3.56
C LYS A 137 -9.33 2.41 -4.11
#